data_4bff0b20786b1868df9268970d3c3382
#
_entry.id   4bff0b20786b1868df9268970d3c3382
#
_cell.length_a   1.000
_cell.length_b   1.000
_cell.length_c   1.000
_cell.angle_alpha   90.00
_cell.angle_beta   90.00
_cell.angle_gamma   90.00
#
_symmetry.space_group_name_H-M   'P 1'
#
loop_
_entity.id
_entity.type
_entity.pdbx_description
1 polymer ?
#
loop_
_entity_poly.entity_id
_entity_poly.type
_entity_poly.pdbx_seq_one_letter_code
_entity_poly.pdbx_strand_id
1 'polypeptide(L)'
;NPDHVLVSFTRGNLGGYGNQAIYDFMQNTFGIPGATPTFHNNLDASFSVSQAEQTMEEAGVIANSNYEMTIVDGKIKLNTTTKFFQDINGVFNLAPYLILDGIIANQSGHPDGANTEHHKVAIDIAKPTTVAQADLKGYTIADGSIEAGYTVNLEFEVDADPSWDPNNISFAMMILQSNGDGTFKLINSFTK
;
A
#
# COMPACT_ATOMS: atom_id res chain seq x y z
N ASN A 1 3.48 11.13 -13.92
CA ASN A 1 4.36 11.75 -12.93
C ASN A 1 5.02 10.63 -12.13
N PRO A 2 6.36 10.53 -12.08
CA PRO A 2 7.08 9.46 -11.37
C PRO A 2 6.88 9.50 -9.84
N ASP A 3 6.30 10.58 -9.31
CA ASP A 3 6.12 10.78 -7.87
C ASP A 3 4.78 10.21 -7.34
N HIS A 4 3.97 9.61 -8.22
CA HIS A 4 2.68 9.04 -7.82
C HIS A 4 2.75 7.52 -7.69
N VAL A 5 2.22 7.00 -6.60
CA VAL A 5 2.00 5.57 -6.39
C VAL A 5 0.57 5.25 -6.79
N LEU A 6 0.41 4.50 -7.89
CA LEU A 6 -0.88 3.99 -8.32
C LEU A 6 -1.07 2.58 -7.76
N VAL A 7 -2.17 2.36 -7.06
CA VAL A 7 -2.57 1.04 -6.53
C VAL A 7 -4.03 0.81 -6.81
N SER A 8 -4.35 -0.36 -7.36
CA SER A 8 -5.73 -0.79 -7.58
C SER A 8 -6.17 -1.75 -6.47
N PHE A 9 -7.20 -1.38 -5.72
CA PHE A 9 -7.84 -2.24 -4.73
C PHE A 9 -9.13 -2.79 -5.33
N THR A 10 -9.18 -4.09 -5.59
CA THR A 10 -10.30 -4.71 -6.31
C THR A 10 -11.27 -5.39 -5.37
N ARG A 11 -12.56 -5.19 -5.61
CA ARG A 11 -13.65 -5.89 -4.92
C ARG A 11 -13.80 -7.29 -5.49
N GLY A 12 -13.76 -8.30 -4.61
CA GLY A 12 -13.98 -9.69 -5.00
C GLY A 12 -12.78 -10.34 -5.68
N ASN A 13 -13.05 -11.46 -6.34
CA ASN A 13 -12.03 -12.27 -6.97
C ASN A 13 -11.73 -11.77 -8.40
N LEU A 14 -10.60 -11.13 -8.60
CA LEU A 14 -10.10 -10.72 -9.91
C LEU A 14 -9.21 -11.85 -10.48
N GLY A 15 -9.81 -12.79 -11.23
CA GLY A 15 -9.03 -13.89 -11.84
C GLY A 15 -8.30 -14.78 -10.83
N GLY A 16 -8.76 -14.86 -9.58
CA GLY A 16 -8.07 -15.56 -8.50
C GLY A 16 -7.20 -14.68 -7.60
N TYR A 17 -6.95 -13.44 -7.97
CA TYR A 17 -5.98 -12.54 -7.30
C TYR A 17 -6.63 -11.44 -6.44
N GLY A 18 -7.92 -11.18 -6.56
CA GLY A 18 -8.58 -10.13 -5.77
C GLY A 18 -8.58 -10.47 -4.27
N ASN A 19 -8.32 -9.48 -3.42
CA ASN A 19 -8.36 -9.62 -1.96
C ASN A 19 -9.46 -8.73 -1.37
N GLN A 20 -10.62 -9.35 -1.10
CA GLN A 20 -11.78 -8.65 -0.54
C GLN A 20 -11.47 -8.00 0.81
N ALA A 21 -10.66 -8.63 1.65
CA ALA A 21 -10.33 -8.08 2.96
C ALA A 21 -9.50 -6.79 2.85
N ILE A 22 -8.56 -6.72 1.91
CA ILE A 22 -7.81 -5.49 1.62
C ILE A 22 -8.76 -4.40 1.12
N TYR A 23 -9.65 -4.73 0.19
CA TYR A 23 -10.64 -3.78 -0.33
C TYR A 23 -11.53 -3.23 0.81
N ASP A 24 -12.08 -4.11 1.65
CA ASP A 24 -12.95 -3.72 2.77
C ASP A 24 -12.20 -2.86 3.80
N PHE A 25 -10.95 -3.21 4.10
CA PHE A 25 -10.09 -2.41 4.98
C PHE A 25 -9.87 -1.00 4.41
N MET A 26 -9.51 -0.89 3.14
CA MET A 26 -9.31 0.40 2.48
C MET A 26 -10.60 1.22 2.45
N GLN A 27 -11.72 0.58 2.11
CA GLN A 27 -13.03 1.23 2.09
C GLN A 27 -13.42 1.79 3.46
N ASN A 28 -13.27 0.99 4.51
CA ASN A 28 -13.64 1.39 5.87
C ASN A 28 -12.68 2.45 6.44
N THR A 29 -11.38 2.32 6.15
CA THR A 29 -10.34 3.20 6.68
C THR A 29 -10.40 4.58 6.06
N PHE A 30 -10.64 4.66 4.74
CA PHE A 30 -10.59 5.91 3.98
C PHE A 30 -11.96 6.41 3.51
N GLY A 31 -13.05 5.75 3.89
CA GLY A 31 -14.40 6.17 3.53
C GLY A 31 -14.72 6.09 2.05
N ILE A 32 -14.14 5.10 1.33
CA ILE A 32 -14.32 4.97 -0.12
C ILE A 32 -15.78 4.66 -0.45
N PRO A 33 -16.53 5.50 -1.18
CA PRO A 33 -17.82 5.12 -1.69
C PRO A 33 -17.68 4.02 -2.73
N GLY A 34 -18.54 3.02 -2.72
CA GLY A 34 -18.42 1.72 -3.37
C GLY A 34 -18.33 1.64 -4.89
N ALA A 35 -17.99 2.70 -5.60
CA ALA A 35 -17.77 2.72 -7.05
C ALA A 35 -16.62 3.68 -7.40
N THR A 36 -15.51 3.11 -7.79
CA THR A 36 -14.34 3.77 -8.37
C THR A 36 -13.98 5.14 -7.80
N PRO A 37 -13.53 5.25 -6.58
CA PRO A 37 -12.83 6.44 -6.17
C PRO A 37 -11.34 6.21 -6.24
N THR A 38 -10.70 7.25 -6.55
CA THR A 38 -9.29 7.47 -6.39
C THR A 38 -9.08 8.18 -5.07
N PHE A 39 -8.08 7.82 -4.27
CA PHE A 39 -7.72 8.59 -3.07
C PHE A 39 -6.42 9.27 -3.22
N HIS A 40 -6.35 10.34 -2.49
CA HIS A 40 -5.11 11.00 -2.27
C HIS A 40 -5.07 11.59 -0.84
N ASN A 41 -4.14 11.13 0.00
CA ASN A 41 -3.92 11.65 1.36
C ASN A 41 -5.20 11.87 2.18
N ASN A 42 -6.13 10.91 2.20
CA ASN A 42 -7.45 10.97 2.85
C ASN A 42 -8.42 12.01 2.25
N LEU A 43 -8.12 12.59 1.12
CA LEU A 43 -9.07 13.43 0.42
C LEU A 43 -9.80 12.58 -0.62
N ASP A 44 -11.14 12.68 -0.64
CA ASP A 44 -11.95 12.09 -1.70
C ASP A 44 -11.51 12.70 -3.02
N ALA A 45 -10.99 11.87 -3.89
CA ALA A 45 -10.41 12.35 -5.13
C ALA A 45 -11.33 12.23 -6.33
N SER A 46 -12.54 12.61 -6.21
CA SER A 46 -13.20 13.32 -7.31
C SER A 46 -12.39 14.60 -7.63
N PHE A 47 -11.22 14.77 -7.01
CA PHE A 47 -10.28 15.87 -7.10
C PHE A 47 -9.30 15.68 -8.26
N SER A 48 -8.84 16.79 -8.77
CA SER A 48 -7.80 16.77 -9.81
C SER A 48 -6.46 16.32 -9.21
N VAL A 49 -5.63 15.70 -10.02
CA VAL A 49 -4.23 15.34 -9.67
C VAL A 49 -3.47 16.55 -9.11
N SER A 50 -3.73 17.76 -9.64
CA SER A 50 -3.10 18.99 -9.17
C SER A 50 -3.46 19.38 -7.73
N GLN A 51 -4.68 19.09 -7.28
CA GLN A 51 -5.05 19.32 -5.87
C GLN A 51 -4.34 18.33 -4.94
N ALA A 52 -4.17 17.10 -5.41
CA ALA A 52 -3.42 16.09 -4.71
C ALA A 52 -1.95 16.51 -4.54
N GLU A 53 -1.31 16.96 -5.63
CA GLU A 53 0.06 17.45 -5.65
C GLU A 53 0.23 18.65 -4.69
N GLN A 54 -0.65 19.63 -4.76
CA GLN A 54 -0.62 20.80 -3.87
C GLN A 54 -0.71 20.40 -2.39
N THR A 55 -1.59 19.49 -2.04
CA THR A 55 -1.73 19.00 -0.64
C THR A 55 -0.46 18.32 -0.15
N MET A 56 0.23 17.55 -1.01
CA MET A 56 1.52 16.92 -0.67
C MET A 56 2.62 17.95 -0.47
N GLU A 57 2.70 18.95 -1.34
CA GLU A 57 3.70 20.02 -1.24
C GLU A 57 3.53 20.83 0.03
N GLU A 58 2.27 21.19 0.40
CA GLU A 58 1.95 21.94 1.60
C GLU A 58 2.24 21.17 2.89
N ALA A 59 1.98 19.88 2.91
CA ALA A 59 2.20 19.03 4.10
C ALA A 59 3.69 18.75 4.36
N GLY A 60 4.52 18.82 3.32
CA GLY A 60 5.90 18.35 3.37
C GLY A 60 6.00 16.84 3.60
N VAL A 61 7.20 16.30 3.51
CA VAL A 61 7.44 14.87 3.74
C VAL A 61 7.60 14.61 5.23
N ILE A 62 6.62 13.94 5.85
CA ILE A 62 6.69 13.52 7.26
C ILE A 62 7.59 12.30 7.42
N ALA A 63 7.33 11.26 6.63
CA ALA A 63 8.11 10.03 6.64
C ALA A 63 8.12 9.42 5.24
N ASN A 64 9.15 8.65 4.93
CA ASN A 64 9.22 7.85 3.72
C ASN A 64 9.85 6.49 3.99
N SER A 65 9.52 5.52 3.17
CA SER A 65 10.02 4.15 3.28
C SER A 65 10.63 3.69 1.97
N ASN A 66 11.71 2.93 2.05
CA ASN A 66 12.33 2.25 0.92
C ASN A 66 12.41 0.75 1.22
N TYR A 67 12.56 -0.08 0.19
CA TYR A 67 12.74 -1.51 0.36
C TYR A 67 13.71 -2.12 -0.66
N GLU A 68 14.33 -3.22 -0.27
CA GLU A 68 15.00 -4.16 -1.16
C GLU A 68 14.23 -5.47 -1.13
N MET A 69 14.00 -6.04 -2.31
CA MET A 69 13.21 -7.26 -2.47
C MET A 69 14.09 -8.40 -2.98
N THR A 70 13.90 -9.58 -2.41
CA THR A 70 14.47 -10.85 -2.90
C THR A 70 13.41 -11.94 -2.90
N ILE A 71 13.48 -12.86 -3.87
CA ILE A 71 12.60 -14.03 -3.92
C ILE A 71 13.47 -15.25 -3.68
N VAL A 72 13.19 -15.98 -2.60
CA VAL A 72 13.94 -17.15 -2.20
C VAL A 72 13.03 -18.15 -1.48
N ASP A 73 13.18 -19.44 -1.82
CA ASP A 73 12.46 -20.56 -1.17
C ASP A 73 10.92 -20.37 -1.12
N GLY A 74 10.32 -19.87 -2.20
CA GLY A 74 8.88 -19.64 -2.30
C GLY A 74 8.37 -18.47 -1.46
N LYS A 75 9.27 -17.57 -1.02
CA LYS A 75 8.97 -16.36 -0.26
C LYS A 75 9.52 -15.13 -0.97
N ILE A 76 8.77 -14.05 -0.91
CA ILE A 76 9.25 -12.72 -1.20
C ILE A 76 9.64 -12.09 0.14
N LYS A 77 10.91 -11.70 0.26
CA LYS A 77 11.47 -11.04 1.45
C LYS A 77 11.76 -9.59 1.14
N LEU A 78 11.41 -8.70 2.07
CA LEU A 78 11.67 -7.27 2.00
C LEU A 78 12.56 -6.83 3.16
N ASN A 79 13.65 -6.16 2.85
CA ASN A 79 14.41 -5.36 3.81
C ASN A 79 13.95 -3.91 3.65
N THR A 80 13.32 -3.35 4.68
CA THR A 80 12.75 -2.02 4.62
C THR A 80 13.50 -1.06 5.51
N THR A 81 13.59 0.19 5.06
CA THR A 81 14.10 1.32 5.84
C THR A 81 13.08 2.44 5.79
N THR A 82 12.52 2.82 6.94
CA THR A 82 11.62 3.97 7.06
C THR A 82 12.31 5.08 7.84
N LYS A 83 12.27 6.31 7.33
CA LYS A 83 12.84 7.49 7.97
C LYS A 83 11.78 8.57 8.14
N PHE A 84 11.78 9.19 9.34
CA PHE A 84 10.99 10.38 9.65
C PHE A 84 11.83 11.64 9.44
N PHE A 85 11.23 12.66 8.82
CA PHE A 85 11.92 13.90 8.44
C PHE A 85 11.48 15.09 9.27
N GLN A 86 10.44 14.93 10.08
CA GLN A 86 9.88 15.96 10.95
C GLN A 86 9.65 15.39 12.34
N ASP A 87 9.70 16.28 13.36
CA ASP A 87 9.26 15.94 14.71
C ASP A 87 7.74 15.73 14.68
N ILE A 88 7.28 14.59 15.18
CA ILE A 88 5.86 14.23 15.14
C ILE A 88 5.50 13.34 16.34
N ASN A 89 4.22 13.35 16.71
CA ASN A 89 3.69 12.47 17.75
C ASN A 89 2.58 11.59 17.20
N GLY A 90 2.54 10.33 17.60
CA GLY A 90 1.47 9.41 17.21
C GLY A 90 1.93 7.97 17.08
N VAL A 91 1.02 7.12 16.64
CA VAL A 91 1.28 5.72 16.32
C VAL A 91 1.31 5.56 14.81
N PHE A 92 2.44 5.10 14.28
CA PHE A 92 2.67 4.95 12.84
C PHE A 92 2.89 3.48 12.49
N ASN A 93 2.24 3.05 11.42
CA ASN A 93 2.35 1.69 10.89
C ASN A 93 2.92 1.73 9.47
N LEU A 94 3.70 0.72 9.13
CA LEU A 94 4.15 0.44 7.77
C LEU A 94 3.38 -0.77 7.23
N ALA A 95 2.67 -0.58 6.13
CA ALA A 95 1.87 -1.59 5.47
C ALA A 95 2.41 -1.86 4.05
N PRO A 96 3.22 -2.93 3.86
CA PRO A 96 3.76 -3.31 2.57
C PRO A 96 2.75 -4.14 1.78
N TYR A 97 1.92 -3.52 0.95
CA TYR A 97 0.99 -4.23 0.07
C TYR A 97 1.72 -4.80 -1.14
N LEU A 98 1.55 -6.10 -1.34
CA LEU A 98 2.05 -6.81 -2.52
C LEU A 98 1.22 -6.43 -3.74
N ILE A 99 1.88 -5.93 -4.76
CA ILE A 99 1.28 -5.47 -6.01
C ILE A 99 1.67 -6.43 -7.13
N LEU A 100 0.67 -6.90 -7.86
CA LEU A 100 0.86 -7.66 -9.09
C LEU A 100 0.36 -6.86 -10.29
N ASP A 101 1.16 -6.82 -11.33
CA ASP A 101 0.87 -6.17 -12.61
C ASP A 101 0.49 -7.20 -13.69
N GLY A 102 -0.26 -6.77 -14.70
CA GLY A 102 -0.57 -7.60 -15.87
C GLY A 102 -1.53 -8.77 -15.59
N ILE A 103 -2.45 -8.64 -14.63
CA ILE A 103 -3.46 -9.66 -14.36
C ILE A 103 -4.53 -9.64 -15.47
N ILE A 104 -4.68 -10.75 -16.17
CA ILE A 104 -5.77 -10.92 -17.16
C ILE A 104 -7.00 -11.47 -16.46
N ALA A 105 -8.07 -10.69 -16.42
CA ALA A 105 -9.32 -11.08 -15.78
C ALA A 105 -10.53 -10.36 -16.37
N ASN A 106 -11.73 -10.89 -16.08
CA ASN A 106 -12.96 -10.31 -16.55
C ASN A 106 -13.28 -8.98 -15.85
N GLN A 107 -13.55 -7.94 -16.64
CA GLN A 107 -14.10 -6.68 -16.17
C GLN A 107 -15.43 -6.39 -16.87
N SER A 108 -16.51 -6.39 -16.09
CA SER A 108 -17.84 -6.07 -16.59
C SER A 108 -17.88 -4.66 -17.17
N GLY A 109 -18.41 -4.55 -18.41
CA GLY A 109 -18.51 -3.26 -19.12
C GLY A 109 -17.23 -2.77 -19.80
N HIS A 110 -16.12 -3.50 -19.68
CA HIS A 110 -14.90 -3.19 -20.44
C HIS A 110 -14.97 -3.81 -21.85
N PRO A 111 -14.46 -3.15 -22.91
CA PRO A 111 -14.49 -3.68 -24.28
C PRO A 111 -13.83 -5.06 -24.43
N ASP A 112 -12.75 -5.32 -23.71
CA ASP A 112 -12.00 -6.58 -23.77
C ASP A 112 -12.63 -7.68 -22.91
N GLY A 113 -13.63 -7.36 -22.08
CA GLY A 113 -14.40 -8.31 -21.29
C GLY A 113 -13.51 -9.23 -20.44
N ALA A 114 -13.52 -10.54 -20.74
CA ALA A 114 -12.76 -11.56 -20.02
C ALA A 114 -11.23 -11.45 -20.16
N ASN A 115 -10.75 -10.68 -21.14
CA ASN A 115 -9.33 -10.52 -21.44
C ASN A 115 -8.81 -9.13 -21.02
N THR A 116 -9.51 -8.44 -20.14
CA THR A 116 -9.05 -7.14 -19.63
C THR A 116 -7.77 -7.31 -18.80
N GLU A 117 -6.74 -6.55 -19.16
CA GLU A 117 -5.51 -6.48 -18.40
C GLU A 117 -5.65 -5.46 -17.25
N HIS A 118 -5.38 -5.93 -16.03
CA HIS A 118 -5.43 -5.11 -14.84
C HIS A 118 -4.02 -4.81 -14.34
N HIS A 119 -3.81 -3.55 -13.97
CA HIS A 119 -2.50 -3.05 -13.56
C HIS A 119 -2.47 -2.66 -12.08
N LYS A 120 -1.31 -2.87 -11.45
CA LYS A 120 -1.00 -2.42 -10.09
C LYS A 120 -2.03 -2.87 -9.04
N VAL A 121 -2.42 -4.14 -9.11
CA VAL A 121 -3.44 -4.72 -8.22
C VAL A 121 -2.81 -5.15 -6.89
N ALA A 122 -3.34 -4.64 -5.77
CA ALA A 122 -2.98 -5.11 -4.45
C ALA A 122 -3.63 -6.48 -4.19
N ILE A 123 -2.81 -7.51 -4.04
CA ILE A 123 -3.26 -8.90 -3.91
C ILE A 123 -3.03 -9.48 -2.52
N ASP A 124 -2.03 -8.97 -1.78
CA ASP A 124 -1.70 -9.43 -0.43
C ASP A 124 -0.97 -8.33 0.34
N ILE A 125 -0.58 -8.62 1.58
CA ILE A 125 0.24 -7.76 2.42
C ILE A 125 1.36 -8.57 3.08
N ALA A 126 2.59 -8.05 3.03
CA ALA A 126 3.71 -8.67 3.72
C ALA A 126 3.64 -8.44 5.23
N LYS A 127 4.05 -9.43 6.00
CA LYS A 127 4.15 -9.39 7.46
C LYS A 127 5.62 -9.38 7.91
N PRO A 128 5.93 -8.81 9.08
CA PRO A 128 7.26 -8.99 9.65
C PRO A 128 7.60 -10.46 9.84
N THR A 129 8.85 -10.82 9.62
CA THR A 129 9.32 -12.21 9.78
C THR A 129 9.18 -12.75 11.22
N THR A 130 8.95 -11.85 12.17
CA THR A 130 8.78 -12.17 13.61
C THR A 130 7.35 -12.47 14.03
N VAL A 131 6.37 -12.34 13.12
CA VAL A 131 4.95 -12.57 13.45
C VAL A 131 4.33 -13.65 12.57
N ALA A 132 3.32 -14.34 13.12
CA ALA A 132 2.66 -15.44 12.43
C ALA A 132 1.68 -14.96 11.34
N GLN A 133 1.02 -13.82 11.54
CA GLN A 133 -0.04 -13.33 10.65
C GLN A 133 0.17 -11.89 10.25
N ALA A 134 -0.24 -11.55 9.03
CA ALA A 134 -0.28 -10.18 8.55
C ALA A 134 -1.46 -9.43 9.18
N ASP A 135 -1.29 -8.11 9.31
CA ASP A 135 -2.35 -7.17 9.69
C ASP A 135 -2.52 -6.15 8.57
N LEU A 136 -3.75 -5.90 8.13
CA LEU A 136 -4.02 -5.01 6.98
C LEU A 136 -3.61 -3.56 7.22
N LYS A 137 -3.59 -3.10 8.47
CA LYS A 137 -3.02 -1.79 8.82
C LYS A 137 -1.49 -1.75 8.78
N GLY A 138 -0.85 -2.88 8.52
CA GLY A 138 0.60 -3.02 8.62
C GLY A 138 1.09 -3.16 10.06
N TYR A 139 2.36 -2.82 10.27
CA TYR A 139 3.07 -3.04 11.52
C TYR A 139 3.54 -1.73 12.12
N THR A 140 3.38 -1.58 13.45
CA THR A 140 3.79 -0.38 14.16
C THR A 140 5.30 -0.19 14.05
N ILE A 141 5.71 0.92 13.47
CA ILE A 141 7.10 1.32 13.26
C ILE A 141 7.55 2.41 14.22
N ALA A 142 6.60 3.14 14.81
CA ALA A 142 6.86 4.17 15.80
C ALA A 142 5.61 4.42 16.64
N ASP A 143 5.80 4.77 17.93
CA ASP A 143 4.73 5.08 18.89
C ASP A 143 5.21 6.16 19.88
N GLY A 144 4.44 7.23 20.03
CA GLY A 144 4.73 8.39 20.87
C GLY A 144 5.44 9.52 20.13
N SER A 145 6.36 10.21 20.82
CA SER A 145 7.13 11.33 20.27
C SER A 145 8.30 10.82 19.43
N ILE A 146 8.34 11.23 18.17
CA ILE A 146 9.33 10.81 17.19
C ILE A 146 10.07 12.05 16.71
N GLU A 147 11.39 12.03 16.81
CA GLU A 147 12.25 13.13 16.37
C GLU A 147 12.58 13.02 14.88
N ALA A 148 12.79 14.15 14.22
CA ALA A 148 13.31 14.20 12.87
C ALA A 148 14.64 13.44 12.76
N GLY A 149 14.75 12.58 11.74
CA GLY A 149 15.92 11.69 11.56
C GLY A 149 15.74 10.29 12.14
N TYR A 150 14.71 10.03 12.96
CA TYR A 150 14.41 8.68 13.42
C TYR A 150 14.27 7.71 12.26
N THR A 151 14.94 6.58 12.37
CA THR A 151 14.96 5.56 11.30
C THR A 151 14.70 4.19 11.91
N VAL A 152 13.85 3.42 11.24
CA VAL A 152 13.54 2.03 11.62
C VAL A 152 13.75 1.10 10.43
N ASN A 153 14.39 -0.05 10.70
CA ASN A 153 14.62 -1.11 9.73
C ASN A 153 13.83 -2.35 10.15
N LEU A 154 13.08 -2.93 9.22
CA LEU A 154 12.29 -4.13 9.42
C LEU A 154 12.44 -5.09 8.25
N GLU A 155 12.34 -6.39 8.56
CA GLU A 155 12.25 -7.44 7.58
C GLU A 155 10.82 -7.94 7.49
N PHE A 156 10.27 -7.98 6.28
CA PHE A 156 8.95 -8.51 5.97
C PHE A 156 9.06 -9.70 5.04
N GLU A 157 8.03 -10.54 5.05
CA GLU A 157 7.87 -11.64 4.11
C GLU A 157 6.41 -11.83 3.69
N VAL A 158 6.23 -12.37 2.50
CA VAL A 158 4.95 -12.87 1.97
C VAL A 158 5.22 -14.08 1.09
N ASP A 159 4.25 -14.98 0.97
CA ASP A 159 4.39 -16.15 0.10
C ASP A 159 4.42 -15.72 -1.38
N ALA A 160 5.29 -16.34 -2.15
CA ALA A 160 5.39 -16.15 -3.59
C ALA A 160 4.69 -17.31 -4.32
N ASP A 161 3.77 -16.99 -5.22
CA ASP A 161 3.26 -18.00 -6.16
C ASP A 161 4.32 -18.22 -7.26
N PRO A 162 4.74 -19.46 -7.51
CA PRO A 162 5.75 -19.76 -8.51
C PRO A 162 5.32 -19.45 -9.95
N SER A 163 4.04 -19.21 -10.18
CA SER A 163 3.50 -18.82 -11.50
C SER A 163 3.65 -17.32 -11.80
N TRP A 164 3.97 -16.49 -10.79
CA TRP A 164 4.13 -15.05 -11.01
C TRP A 164 5.44 -14.72 -11.71
N ASP A 165 5.39 -13.82 -12.68
CA ASP A 165 6.58 -13.21 -13.23
C ASP A 165 7.19 -12.24 -12.20
N PRO A 166 8.45 -12.44 -11.76
CA PRO A 166 9.09 -11.53 -10.81
C PRO A 166 9.15 -10.07 -11.26
N ASN A 167 9.13 -9.81 -12.57
CA ASN A 167 9.12 -8.46 -13.13
C ASN A 167 7.77 -7.74 -12.94
N ASN A 168 6.70 -8.50 -12.69
CA ASN A 168 5.37 -7.96 -12.44
C ASN A 168 5.06 -7.78 -10.96
N ILE A 169 6.02 -8.07 -10.08
CA ILE A 169 5.89 -7.97 -8.63
C ILE A 169 6.51 -6.66 -8.13
N SER A 170 5.77 -5.93 -7.35
CA SER A 170 6.24 -4.74 -6.63
C SER A 170 5.52 -4.60 -5.29
N PHE A 171 5.88 -3.59 -4.50
CA PHE A 171 5.19 -3.27 -3.25
C PHE A 171 4.79 -1.81 -3.20
N ALA A 172 3.57 -1.56 -2.71
CA ALA A 172 3.17 -0.25 -2.24
C ALA A 172 3.41 -0.18 -0.73
N MET A 173 4.43 0.59 -0.35
CA MET A 173 4.79 0.83 1.05
C MET A 173 3.94 1.97 1.58
N MET A 174 2.87 1.67 2.32
CA MET A 174 1.98 2.69 2.87
C MET A 174 2.33 2.97 4.32
N ILE A 175 2.57 4.24 4.66
CA ILE A 175 2.76 4.69 6.03
C ILE A 175 1.43 5.26 6.52
N LEU A 176 0.89 4.64 7.56
CA LEU A 176 -0.42 4.96 8.13
C LEU A 176 -0.25 5.49 9.56
N GLN A 177 -0.84 6.64 9.87
CA GLN A 177 -0.95 7.14 11.24
C GLN A 177 -2.30 6.75 11.82
N SER A 178 -2.31 6.15 13.01
CA SER A 178 -3.55 5.83 13.72
C SER A 178 -4.23 7.09 14.25
N ASN A 179 -5.55 7.18 14.08
CA ASN A 179 -6.39 8.23 14.68
C ASN A 179 -6.84 7.86 16.12
N GLY A 180 -6.55 6.63 16.58
CA GLY A 180 -6.91 6.13 17.91
C GLY A 180 -8.33 5.55 18.01
N ASP A 181 -9.15 5.68 17.00
CA ASP A 181 -10.54 5.17 16.91
C ASP A 181 -10.69 3.94 16.00
N GLY A 182 -9.57 3.37 15.54
CA GLY A 182 -9.53 2.27 14.59
C GLY A 182 -9.44 2.73 13.13
N THR A 183 -9.52 4.03 12.87
CA THR A 183 -9.26 4.60 11.54
C THR A 183 -7.82 5.08 11.41
N PHE A 184 -7.40 5.35 10.16
CA PHE A 184 -6.03 5.73 9.85
C PHE A 184 -5.99 6.89 8.85
N LYS A 185 -4.92 7.67 8.96
CA LYS A 185 -4.54 8.68 7.98
C LYS A 185 -3.37 8.16 7.16
N LEU A 186 -3.44 8.27 5.84
CA LEU A 186 -2.30 8.00 4.96
C LEU A 186 -1.29 9.15 5.10
N ILE A 187 -0.07 8.84 5.51
CA ILE A 187 1.01 9.81 5.66
C ILE A 187 1.82 9.90 4.37
N ASN A 188 2.16 8.74 3.80
CA ASN A 188 2.90 8.65 2.55
C ASN A 188 2.74 7.26 1.95
N SER A 189 3.01 7.14 0.66
CA SER A 189 3.15 5.86 -0.03
C SER A 189 4.36 5.89 -0.95
N PHE A 190 5.02 4.76 -1.09
CA PHE A 190 6.19 4.57 -1.93
C PHE A 190 6.08 3.25 -2.69
N THR A 191 6.51 3.25 -3.94
CA THR A 191 6.76 2.03 -4.75
C THR A 191 8.10 2.18 -5.48
N LYS A 192 8.66 1.06 -5.90
CA LYS A 192 9.93 1.02 -6.63
C LYS A 192 9.68 0.56 -8.05
#